data_aabab5d9f87c6f9cb098feb70f32aecd
#
_entry.id   aabab5d9f87c6f9cb098feb70f32aecd
#
_cell.length_a   1.000
_cell.length_b   1.000
_cell.length_c   1.000
_cell.angle_alpha   90.00
_cell.angle_beta   90.00
_cell.angle_gamma   90.00
#
_symmetry.space_group_name_H-M   'P 1'
#
loop_
_entity.id
_entity.type
_entity.pdbx_description
1 polymer ?
#
loop_
_entity_poly.entity_id
_entity_poly.type
_entity_poly.pdbx_seq_one_letter_code
_entity_poly.pdbx_strand_id
1 'polypeptide(L)'
;MKKLNPKEIISKSCKRMLNDFNNFARIALVVFIVTTPFYLFSAYYDEYVLDIYNEKGMIAFIRGSGLTKILNWLVLFPLASAFLANWHRYILFSGKKPWKYFPIDFSKYTFHWIWTAIKVGIVFFVPAVIFVYLSIFLFGINIFVFAAIYVSIVIIYFVRVSLIFPATAAQHDNSFTRAFKMSKNNFWSLFLVYISIIPAVLVWFLLLMLMEFIISSESSIAINLFYHFISYAFAFILYGYLASCLSESYKVLGKK
;
A
#
# COMPACT_ATOMS: atom_id res chain seq x y z
N MET A 1 25.89 12.43 10.10
CA MET A 1 24.56 12.00 9.59
C MET A 1 23.47 12.62 10.43
N LYS A 2 22.44 13.20 9.79
CA LYS A 2 21.28 13.74 10.53
C LYS A 2 20.50 12.61 11.18
N LYS A 3 20.13 12.79 12.46
CA LYS A 3 19.21 11.87 13.15
C LYS A 3 17.77 12.27 12.88
N LEU A 4 16.93 11.29 12.62
CA LEU A 4 15.49 11.44 12.44
C LEU A 4 14.81 11.51 13.80
N ASN A 5 13.97 12.53 14.00
CA ASN A 5 13.07 12.58 15.14
C ASN A 5 11.68 12.06 14.72
N PRO A 6 11.28 10.84 15.14
CA PRO A 6 10.01 10.26 14.70
C PRO A 6 8.81 11.10 15.12
N LYS A 7 8.79 11.68 16.32
CA LYS A 7 7.67 12.54 16.79
C LYS A 7 7.47 13.76 15.88
N GLU A 8 8.57 14.39 15.46
CA GLU A 8 8.52 15.53 14.55
C GLU A 8 8.00 15.14 13.17
N ILE A 9 8.47 14.00 12.63
CA ILE A 9 8.02 13.48 11.33
C ILE A 9 6.53 13.17 11.38
N ILE A 10 6.06 12.44 12.39
CA ILE A 10 4.65 12.08 12.57
C ILE A 10 3.78 13.34 12.65
N SER A 11 4.16 14.29 13.52
CA SER A 11 3.41 15.55 13.68
C SER A 11 3.34 16.36 12.38
N LYS A 12 4.47 16.51 11.67
CA LYS A 12 4.52 17.21 10.38
C LYS A 12 3.65 16.52 9.32
N SER A 13 3.69 15.19 9.26
CA SER A 13 2.91 14.42 8.30
C SER A 13 1.42 14.52 8.54
N CYS A 14 0.97 14.43 9.81
CA CYS A 14 -0.42 14.65 10.18
C CYS A 14 -0.89 16.06 9.82
N LYS A 15 -0.14 17.09 10.23
CA LYS A 15 -0.47 18.48 9.89
C LYS A 15 -0.53 18.70 8.38
N ARG A 16 0.40 18.09 7.63
CA ARG A 16 0.44 18.19 6.17
C ARG A 16 -0.80 17.57 5.54
N MET A 17 -1.19 16.37 5.95
CA MET A 17 -2.40 15.73 5.45
C MET A 17 -3.66 16.55 5.75
N LEU A 18 -3.79 17.10 6.96
CA LEU A 18 -4.94 17.90 7.35
C LEU A 18 -5.00 19.21 6.55
N ASN A 19 -3.88 19.92 6.43
CA ASN A 19 -3.82 21.21 5.72
C ASN A 19 -4.06 21.05 4.21
N ASP A 20 -3.60 19.95 3.63
CA ASP A 20 -3.69 19.69 2.18
C ASP A 20 -4.78 18.66 1.85
N PHE A 21 -5.72 18.41 2.77
CA PHE A 21 -6.73 17.37 2.66
C PHE A 21 -7.53 17.44 1.35
N ASN A 22 -7.90 18.63 0.91
CA ASN A 22 -8.62 18.81 -0.36
C ASN A 22 -7.84 18.28 -1.58
N ASN A 23 -6.52 18.50 -1.62
CA ASN A 23 -5.70 17.98 -2.71
C ASN A 23 -5.53 16.46 -2.60
N PHE A 24 -5.35 15.96 -1.38
CA PHE A 24 -5.31 14.55 -1.08
C PHE A 24 -6.61 13.85 -1.51
N ALA A 25 -7.76 14.36 -1.05
CA ALA A 25 -9.07 13.80 -1.34
C ALA A 25 -9.38 13.79 -2.85
N ARG A 26 -8.99 14.83 -3.60
CA ARG A 26 -9.15 14.87 -5.06
C ARG A 26 -8.42 13.73 -5.76
N ILE A 27 -7.17 13.46 -5.35
CA ILE A 27 -6.38 12.36 -5.94
C ILE A 27 -7.02 11.01 -5.57
N ALA A 28 -7.37 10.82 -4.30
CA ALA A 28 -7.99 9.59 -3.81
C ALA A 28 -9.35 9.31 -4.47
N LEU A 29 -10.17 10.35 -4.63
CA LEU A 29 -11.50 10.25 -5.26
C LEU A 29 -11.41 9.78 -6.71
N VAL A 30 -10.44 10.26 -7.49
CA VAL A 30 -10.26 9.82 -8.87
C VAL A 30 -9.93 8.32 -8.91
N VAL A 31 -9.04 7.85 -8.04
CA VAL A 31 -8.72 6.42 -7.97
C VAL A 31 -9.96 5.63 -7.58
N PHE A 32 -10.71 6.10 -6.59
CA PHE A 32 -11.95 5.47 -6.16
C PHE A 32 -12.96 5.34 -7.32
N ILE A 33 -13.26 6.45 -8.02
CA ILE A 33 -14.22 6.45 -9.13
C ILE A 33 -13.81 5.45 -10.22
N VAL A 34 -12.53 5.41 -10.57
CA VAL A 34 -12.04 4.50 -11.62
C VAL A 34 -12.04 3.03 -11.17
N THR A 35 -11.80 2.76 -9.89
CA THR A 35 -11.73 1.38 -9.38
C THR A 35 -13.11 0.80 -9.02
N THR A 36 -14.10 1.64 -8.74
CA THR A 36 -15.44 1.21 -8.33
C THR A 36 -16.12 0.26 -9.33
N PRO A 37 -16.14 0.51 -10.65
CA PRO A 37 -16.73 -0.42 -11.62
C PRO A 37 -16.08 -1.82 -11.59
N PHE A 38 -14.75 -1.88 -11.42
CA PHE A 38 -14.03 -3.15 -11.35
C PHE A 38 -14.31 -3.90 -10.05
N TYR A 39 -14.46 -3.15 -8.94
CA TYR A 39 -14.88 -3.74 -7.68
C TYR A 39 -16.28 -4.36 -7.78
N LEU A 40 -17.24 -3.61 -8.31
CA LEU A 40 -18.60 -4.10 -8.50
C LEU A 40 -18.65 -5.33 -9.40
N PHE A 41 -17.92 -5.28 -10.51
CA PHE A 41 -17.78 -6.43 -11.40
C PHE A 41 -17.20 -7.64 -10.66
N SER A 42 -16.15 -7.43 -9.87
CA SER A 42 -15.52 -8.49 -9.08
C SER A 42 -16.48 -9.08 -8.05
N ALA A 43 -17.17 -8.23 -7.29
CA ALA A 43 -18.13 -8.68 -6.27
C ALA A 43 -19.25 -9.52 -6.88
N TYR A 44 -19.82 -9.05 -8.02
CA TYR A 44 -20.87 -9.77 -8.72
C TYR A 44 -20.37 -11.09 -9.33
N TYR A 45 -19.15 -11.08 -9.86
CA TYR A 45 -18.55 -12.27 -10.44
C TYR A 45 -18.14 -13.30 -9.39
N ASP A 46 -17.68 -12.85 -8.23
CA ASP A 46 -17.31 -13.75 -7.12
C ASP A 46 -18.55 -14.48 -6.56
N GLU A 47 -19.72 -13.81 -6.52
CA GLU A 47 -21.00 -14.44 -6.18
C GLU A 47 -21.38 -15.53 -7.20
N TYR A 48 -21.31 -15.22 -8.50
CA TYR A 48 -21.54 -16.19 -9.57
C TYR A 48 -20.56 -17.38 -9.51
N VAL A 49 -19.30 -17.13 -9.17
CA VAL A 49 -18.27 -18.18 -9.06
C VAL A 49 -18.52 -19.06 -7.83
N LEU A 50 -19.11 -18.52 -6.76
CA LEU A 50 -19.49 -19.29 -5.59
C LEU A 50 -20.60 -20.32 -5.93
N ASP A 51 -21.56 -19.94 -6.76
CA ASP A 51 -22.59 -20.88 -7.26
C ASP A 51 -21.96 -21.98 -8.09
N ILE A 52 -21.02 -21.65 -8.97
CA ILE A 52 -20.26 -22.65 -9.73
C ILE A 52 -19.43 -23.57 -8.82
N TYR A 53 -18.90 -23.05 -7.70
CA TYR A 53 -18.20 -23.88 -6.73
C TYR A 53 -19.10 -24.95 -6.12
N ASN A 54 -20.31 -24.57 -5.75
CA ASN A 54 -21.28 -25.50 -5.18
C ASN A 54 -21.66 -26.61 -6.17
N GLU A 55 -21.62 -26.31 -7.48
CA GLU A 55 -21.94 -27.28 -8.55
C GLU A 55 -20.72 -28.08 -9.06
N LYS A 56 -19.57 -27.45 -9.24
CA LYS A 56 -18.41 -27.99 -9.99
C LYS A 56 -17.15 -28.18 -9.16
N GLY A 57 -17.15 -27.77 -7.90
CA GLY A 57 -16.08 -28.00 -6.94
C GLY A 57 -14.92 -26.98 -6.98
N MET A 58 -13.96 -27.20 -6.08
CA MET A 58 -12.90 -26.26 -5.71
C MET A 58 -12.03 -25.76 -6.88
N ILE A 59 -11.76 -26.59 -7.89
CA ILE A 59 -10.89 -26.20 -9.01
C ILE A 59 -11.54 -25.11 -9.87
N ALA A 60 -12.85 -25.21 -10.10
CA ALA A 60 -13.61 -24.21 -10.84
C ALA A 60 -13.67 -22.88 -10.08
N PHE A 61 -13.84 -22.93 -8.76
CA PHE A 61 -13.77 -21.77 -7.88
C PHE A 61 -12.41 -21.06 -7.94
N ILE A 62 -11.30 -21.80 -7.79
CA ILE A 62 -9.95 -21.22 -7.83
C ILE A 62 -9.69 -20.54 -9.18
N ARG A 63 -10.12 -21.13 -10.29
CA ARG A 63 -9.95 -20.54 -11.63
C ARG A 63 -10.78 -19.27 -11.79
N GLY A 64 -12.02 -19.27 -11.37
CA GLY A 64 -12.92 -18.12 -11.46
C GLY A 64 -12.46 -16.96 -10.59
N SER A 65 -12.30 -17.19 -9.29
CA SER A 65 -11.86 -16.15 -8.33
C SER A 65 -10.43 -15.64 -8.60
N GLY A 66 -9.57 -16.45 -9.21
CA GLY A 66 -8.23 -16.05 -9.62
C GLY A 66 -8.24 -15.00 -10.71
N LEU A 67 -9.12 -15.11 -11.70
CA LEU A 67 -9.23 -14.16 -12.81
C LEU A 67 -9.65 -12.77 -12.33
N THR A 68 -10.68 -12.67 -11.48
CA THR A 68 -11.15 -11.39 -10.93
C THR A 68 -10.08 -10.72 -10.08
N LYS A 69 -9.37 -11.47 -9.26
CA LYS A 69 -8.25 -10.96 -8.45
C LYS A 69 -7.12 -10.43 -9.32
N ILE A 70 -6.77 -11.12 -10.41
CA ILE A 70 -5.75 -10.66 -11.35
C ILE A 70 -6.22 -9.37 -12.04
N LEU A 71 -7.45 -9.29 -12.53
CA LEU A 71 -7.99 -8.10 -13.18
C LEU A 71 -8.03 -6.91 -12.21
N ASN A 72 -8.51 -7.11 -11.00
CA ASN A 72 -8.49 -6.08 -9.96
C ASN A 72 -7.07 -5.59 -9.67
N TRP A 73 -6.12 -6.51 -9.59
CA TRP A 73 -4.71 -6.17 -9.36
C TRP A 73 -4.12 -5.37 -10.52
N LEU A 74 -4.42 -5.75 -11.76
CA LEU A 74 -3.94 -5.06 -12.97
C LEU A 74 -4.45 -3.61 -13.07
N VAL A 75 -5.64 -3.33 -12.54
CA VAL A 75 -6.22 -1.98 -12.54
C VAL A 75 -5.82 -1.22 -11.27
N LEU A 76 -6.00 -1.82 -10.10
CA LEU A 76 -5.78 -1.16 -8.82
C LEU A 76 -4.31 -0.80 -8.59
N PHE A 77 -3.39 -1.71 -8.92
CA PHE A 77 -1.96 -1.50 -8.65
C PHE A 77 -1.36 -0.30 -9.39
N PRO A 78 -1.57 -0.08 -10.70
CA PRO A 78 -1.10 1.13 -11.38
C PRO A 78 -1.75 2.40 -10.83
N LEU A 79 -3.04 2.39 -10.52
CA LEU A 79 -3.75 3.54 -10.00
C LEU A 79 -3.30 3.92 -8.58
N ALA A 80 -3.19 2.93 -7.69
CA ALA A 80 -2.66 3.16 -6.35
C ALA A 80 -1.20 3.63 -6.38
N SER A 81 -0.40 3.08 -7.30
CA SER A 81 0.98 3.51 -7.53
C SER A 81 1.06 4.95 -8.03
N ALA A 82 0.19 5.32 -8.97
CA ALA A 82 0.09 6.69 -9.47
C ALA A 82 -0.32 7.66 -8.36
N PHE A 83 -1.31 7.28 -7.53
CA PHE A 83 -1.69 8.05 -6.34
C PHE A 83 -0.49 8.29 -5.42
N LEU A 84 0.22 7.24 -5.02
CA LEU A 84 1.36 7.33 -4.12
C LEU A 84 2.51 8.15 -4.71
N ALA A 85 2.84 7.93 -5.99
CA ALA A 85 3.88 8.68 -6.69
C ALA A 85 3.55 10.19 -6.71
N ASN A 86 2.32 10.55 -7.06
CA ASN A 86 1.87 11.94 -7.12
C ASN A 86 1.82 12.57 -5.72
N TRP A 87 1.38 11.83 -4.70
CA TRP A 87 1.35 12.31 -3.32
C TRP A 87 2.77 12.53 -2.76
N HIS A 88 3.70 11.61 -2.98
CA HIS A 88 5.12 11.81 -2.65
C HIS A 88 5.67 13.09 -3.31
N ARG A 89 5.42 13.28 -4.61
CA ARG A 89 5.88 14.46 -5.35
C ARG A 89 5.28 15.76 -4.80
N TYR A 90 3.98 15.75 -4.52
CA TYR A 90 3.29 16.90 -3.93
C TYR A 90 3.96 17.34 -2.62
N ILE A 91 4.27 16.39 -1.75
CA ILE A 91 4.94 16.68 -0.47
C ILE A 91 6.38 17.15 -0.70
N LEU A 92 7.14 16.43 -1.52
CA LEU A 92 8.57 16.72 -1.73
C LEU A 92 8.80 18.08 -2.37
N PHE A 93 7.94 18.52 -3.26
CA PHE A 93 8.03 19.82 -3.94
C PHE A 93 7.20 20.92 -3.27
N SER A 94 6.98 20.80 -1.96
CA SER A 94 6.37 21.84 -1.11
C SER A 94 4.98 22.27 -1.54
N GLY A 95 4.16 21.33 -1.96
CA GLY A 95 2.76 21.57 -2.34
C GLY A 95 2.57 22.07 -3.78
N LYS A 96 3.63 22.16 -4.57
CA LYS A 96 3.47 22.38 -6.01
C LYS A 96 2.80 21.17 -6.63
N LYS A 97 1.65 21.39 -7.29
CA LYS A 97 0.90 20.32 -7.92
C LYS A 97 1.75 19.69 -9.04
N PRO A 98 2.04 18.38 -8.98
CA PRO A 98 2.80 17.72 -10.04
C PRO A 98 2.00 17.49 -11.31
N TRP A 99 0.68 17.71 -11.26
CA TRP A 99 -0.27 17.58 -12.36
C TRP A 99 -0.76 18.93 -12.86
N LYS A 100 -1.01 19.05 -14.15
CA LYS A 100 -1.49 20.29 -14.76
C LYS A 100 -3.02 20.38 -14.80
N TYR A 101 -3.69 19.32 -15.24
CA TYR A 101 -5.14 19.31 -15.48
C TYR A 101 -5.85 18.22 -14.67
N PHE A 102 -5.26 17.04 -14.57
CA PHE A 102 -5.85 15.89 -13.90
C PHE A 102 -5.07 15.57 -12.63
N PRO A 103 -5.73 15.24 -11.52
CA PRO A 103 -5.07 15.03 -10.23
C PRO A 103 -4.18 13.79 -10.15
N ILE A 104 -4.19 12.96 -11.20
CA ILE A 104 -3.28 11.81 -11.33
C ILE A 104 -2.47 12.00 -12.61
N ASP A 105 -1.15 12.01 -12.48
CA ASP A 105 -0.23 12.12 -13.61
C ASP A 105 0.43 10.75 -13.86
N PHE A 106 0.16 10.17 -15.02
CA PHE A 106 0.82 8.97 -15.54
C PHE A 106 2.08 9.32 -16.33
N SER A 107 2.88 10.24 -15.82
CA SER A 107 4.16 10.60 -16.42
C SER A 107 5.22 9.50 -16.26
N LYS A 108 6.36 9.69 -16.92
CA LYS A 108 7.52 8.82 -16.78
C LYS A 108 7.91 8.55 -15.32
N TYR A 109 7.61 9.46 -14.40
CA TYR A 109 7.93 9.34 -12.98
C TYR A 109 7.02 8.33 -12.27
N THR A 110 5.76 8.32 -12.62
CA THR A 110 4.81 7.31 -12.16
C THR A 110 5.22 5.92 -12.64
N PHE A 111 5.62 5.78 -13.91
CA PHE A 111 6.14 4.51 -14.41
C PHE A 111 7.43 4.07 -13.72
N HIS A 112 8.35 5.00 -13.45
CA HIS A 112 9.54 4.68 -12.65
C HIS A 112 9.20 4.24 -11.23
N TRP A 113 8.18 4.85 -10.63
CA TRP A 113 7.71 4.49 -9.30
C TRP A 113 7.07 3.09 -9.32
N ILE A 114 6.20 2.80 -10.30
CA ILE A 114 5.60 1.46 -10.51
C ILE A 114 6.70 0.42 -10.66
N TRP A 115 7.70 0.69 -11.51
CA TRP A 115 8.82 -0.21 -11.71
C TRP A 115 9.63 -0.44 -10.42
N THR A 116 9.81 0.60 -9.63
CA THR A 116 10.46 0.49 -8.31
C THR A 116 9.63 -0.36 -7.35
N ALA A 117 8.32 -0.19 -7.33
CA ALA A 117 7.43 -1.00 -6.51
C ALA A 117 7.46 -2.48 -6.92
N ILE A 118 7.49 -2.77 -8.22
CA ILE A 118 7.65 -4.14 -8.75
C ILE A 118 8.99 -4.73 -8.31
N LYS A 119 10.10 -4.00 -8.46
CA LYS A 119 11.43 -4.47 -8.01
C LYS A 119 11.44 -4.78 -6.51
N VAL A 120 10.89 -3.90 -5.70
CA VAL A 120 10.78 -4.11 -4.25
C VAL A 120 9.92 -5.35 -3.97
N GLY A 121 8.77 -5.48 -4.64
CA GLY A 121 7.91 -6.65 -4.54
C GLY A 121 8.65 -7.95 -4.87
N ILE A 122 9.36 -8.01 -5.98
CA ILE A 122 10.14 -9.20 -6.38
C ILE A 122 11.18 -9.56 -5.32
N VAL A 123 11.94 -8.56 -4.83
CA VAL A 123 13.01 -8.79 -3.83
C VAL A 123 12.46 -9.38 -2.53
N PHE A 124 11.22 -9.06 -2.15
CA PHE A 124 10.62 -9.58 -0.93
C PHE A 124 9.76 -10.82 -1.17
N PHE A 125 9.01 -10.87 -2.28
CA PHE A 125 8.07 -11.95 -2.55
C PHE A 125 8.77 -13.24 -3.01
N VAL A 126 9.76 -13.16 -3.90
CA VAL A 126 10.43 -14.35 -4.43
C VAL A 126 11.14 -15.14 -3.31
N PRO A 127 11.94 -14.52 -2.44
CA PRO A 127 12.50 -15.24 -1.29
C PRO A 127 11.44 -15.80 -0.34
N ALA A 128 10.28 -15.10 -0.17
CA ALA A 128 9.19 -15.61 0.65
C ALA A 128 8.64 -16.93 0.11
N VAL A 129 8.36 -17.00 -1.18
CA VAL A 129 7.86 -18.22 -1.83
C VAL A 129 8.87 -19.36 -1.71
N ILE A 130 10.14 -19.07 -2.01
CA ILE A 130 11.22 -20.07 -1.88
C ILE A 130 11.33 -20.56 -0.43
N PHE A 131 11.26 -19.64 0.52
CA PHE A 131 11.38 -19.95 1.93
C PHE A 131 10.22 -20.81 2.45
N VAL A 132 8.98 -20.49 2.05
CA VAL A 132 7.79 -21.29 2.39
C VAL A 132 7.92 -22.69 1.78
N TYR A 133 8.32 -22.77 0.50
CA TYR A 133 8.51 -24.05 -0.19
C TYR A 133 9.55 -24.91 0.53
N LEU A 134 10.73 -24.38 0.82
CA LEU A 134 11.80 -25.08 1.53
C LEU A 134 11.36 -25.52 2.93
N SER A 135 10.60 -24.67 3.64
CA SER A 135 10.12 -24.99 5.00
C SER A 135 9.19 -26.20 5.00
N ILE A 136 8.31 -26.30 4.00
CA ILE A 136 7.35 -27.41 3.87
C ILE A 136 8.09 -28.70 3.46
N PHE A 137 8.98 -28.63 2.47
CA PHE A 137 9.57 -29.81 1.88
C PHE A 137 10.78 -30.37 2.63
N LEU A 138 11.62 -29.52 3.24
CA LEU A 138 12.89 -29.97 3.80
C LEU A 138 12.85 -30.22 5.30
N PHE A 139 11.98 -29.55 6.04
CA PHE A 139 12.14 -29.52 7.48
C PHE A 139 10.99 -30.11 8.28
N GLY A 140 9.79 -30.28 7.70
CA GLY A 140 8.61 -30.78 8.44
C GLY A 140 8.38 -30.03 9.76
N ILE A 141 9.14 -28.94 9.98
CA ILE A 141 9.24 -28.20 11.22
C ILE A 141 8.11 -27.16 11.29
N ASN A 142 7.80 -26.78 12.50
CA ASN A 142 6.78 -25.80 12.83
C ASN A 142 6.93 -24.54 11.94
N ILE A 143 6.16 -24.47 10.85
CA ILE A 143 6.16 -23.42 9.85
C ILE A 143 6.02 -22.01 10.47
N PHE A 144 5.39 -21.91 11.65
CA PHE A 144 5.19 -20.66 12.36
C PHE A 144 6.50 -20.02 12.84
N VAL A 145 7.47 -20.81 13.31
CA VAL A 145 8.76 -20.30 13.77
C VAL A 145 9.55 -19.73 12.59
N PHE A 146 9.59 -20.47 11.49
CA PHE A 146 10.26 -19.99 10.27
C PHE A 146 9.58 -18.77 9.68
N ALA A 147 8.23 -18.75 9.65
CA ALA A 147 7.48 -17.58 9.19
C ALA A 147 7.79 -16.36 10.06
N ALA A 148 7.85 -16.50 11.38
CA ALA A 148 8.17 -15.40 12.29
C ALA A 148 9.58 -14.83 12.05
N ILE A 149 10.57 -15.70 11.86
CA ILE A 149 11.95 -15.28 11.53
C ILE A 149 11.97 -14.55 10.17
N TYR A 150 11.33 -15.12 9.15
CA TYR A 150 11.28 -14.51 7.83
C TYR A 150 10.60 -13.14 7.86
N VAL A 151 9.43 -13.03 8.49
CA VAL A 151 8.69 -11.76 8.65
C VAL A 151 9.55 -10.72 9.36
N SER A 152 10.29 -11.11 10.40
CA SER A 152 11.19 -10.21 11.11
C SER A 152 12.29 -9.66 10.20
N ILE A 153 12.90 -10.52 9.39
CA ILE A 153 13.91 -10.12 8.41
C ILE A 153 13.30 -9.17 7.38
N VAL A 154 12.12 -9.52 6.82
CA VAL A 154 11.42 -8.70 5.85
C VAL A 154 11.11 -7.31 6.41
N ILE A 155 10.62 -7.22 7.64
CA ILE A 155 10.33 -5.93 8.30
C ILE A 155 11.59 -5.07 8.38
N ILE A 156 12.71 -5.64 8.84
CA ILE A 156 13.97 -4.91 8.98
C ILE A 156 14.45 -4.36 7.62
N TYR A 157 14.43 -5.18 6.58
CA TYR A 157 14.85 -4.78 5.25
C TYR A 157 13.87 -3.81 4.61
N PHE A 158 12.56 -4.06 4.71
CA PHE A 158 11.52 -3.21 4.14
C PHE A 158 11.56 -1.78 4.72
N VAL A 159 11.66 -1.64 6.04
CA VAL A 159 11.80 -0.33 6.71
C VAL A 159 13.01 0.43 6.18
N ARG A 160 14.13 -0.27 5.95
CA ARG A 160 15.35 0.37 5.43
C ARG A 160 15.27 0.74 3.96
N VAL A 161 14.59 -0.07 3.16
CA VAL A 161 14.43 0.14 1.71
C VAL A 161 13.36 1.17 1.40
N SER A 162 12.38 1.37 2.27
CA SER A 162 11.18 2.18 2.00
C SER A 162 11.46 3.62 1.55
N LEU A 163 12.62 4.18 1.90
CA LEU A 163 13.05 5.50 1.42
C LEU A 163 13.33 5.54 -0.10
N ILE A 164 13.34 4.38 -0.77
CA ILE A 164 13.46 4.31 -2.24
C ILE A 164 12.25 4.95 -2.93
N PHE A 165 11.04 4.83 -2.34
CA PHE A 165 9.81 5.34 -2.92
C PHE A 165 9.79 6.88 -3.05
N PRO A 166 10.02 7.66 -1.98
CA PRO A 166 10.15 9.10 -2.14
C PRO A 166 11.39 9.51 -2.94
N ALA A 167 12.49 8.75 -2.92
CA ALA A 167 13.66 9.01 -3.77
C ALA A 167 13.31 8.90 -5.25
N THR A 168 12.57 7.86 -5.65
CA THR A 168 12.08 7.68 -7.02
C THR A 168 11.13 8.81 -7.43
N ALA A 169 10.21 9.18 -6.55
CA ALA A 169 9.29 10.29 -6.81
C ALA A 169 10.01 11.64 -6.97
N ALA A 170 11.14 11.84 -6.27
CA ALA A 170 12.00 13.00 -6.40
C ALA A 170 12.94 12.97 -7.62
N GLN A 171 12.92 11.90 -8.41
CA GLN A 171 13.82 11.69 -9.57
C GLN A 171 15.31 11.55 -9.20
N HIS A 172 15.59 11.17 -7.97
CA HIS A 172 16.94 10.87 -7.53
C HIS A 172 17.27 9.40 -7.80
N ASP A 173 18.54 9.06 -7.63
CA ASP A 173 18.99 7.67 -7.68
C ASP A 173 18.13 6.80 -6.75
N ASN A 174 17.42 5.83 -7.33
CA ASN A 174 16.50 4.92 -6.68
C ASN A 174 17.14 3.56 -6.38
N SER A 175 18.46 3.54 -6.18
CA SER A 175 19.17 2.30 -5.83
C SER A 175 18.86 1.86 -4.40
N PHE A 176 18.76 0.55 -4.22
CA PHE A 176 18.66 -0.07 -2.88
C PHE A 176 19.82 0.36 -1.98
N THR A 177 21.03 0.39 -2.54
CA THR A 177 22.24 0.80 -1.81
C THR A 177 22.11 2.20 -1.21
N ARG A 178 21.53 3.15 -1.95
CA ARG A 178 21.31 4.51 -1.45
C ARG A 178 20.27 4.51 -0.33
N ALA A 179 19.15 3.80 -0.49
CA ALA A 179 18.13 3.68 0.55
C ALA A 179 18.71 3.09 1.84
N PHE A 180 19.52 2.02 1.74
CA PHE A 180 20.22 1.43 2.87
C PHE A 180 21.21 2.39 3.55
N LYS A 181 21.98 3.16 2.77
CA LYS A 181 22.90 4.16 3.31
C LYS A 181 22.16 5.26 4.08
N MET A 182 21.06 5.77 3.54
CA MET A 182 20.23 6.79 4.19
C MET A 182 19.62 6.30 5.50
N SER A 183 19.16 5.07 5.54
CA SER A 183 18.49 4.48 6.71
C SER A 183 19.44 3.92 7.77
N LYS A 184 20.75 3.79 7.50
CA LYS A 184 21.73 3.05 8.32
C LYS A 184 21.67 3.38 9.82
N ASN A 185 21.63 4.66 10.18
CA ASN A 185 21.65 5.11 11.59
C ASN A 185 20.27 5.60 12.05
N ASN A 186 19.21 5.35 11.28
CA ASN A 186 17.86 5.84 11.52
C ASN A 186 16.82 4.72 11.47
N PHE A 187 17.25 3.46 11.54
CA PHE A 187 16.34 2.31 11.48
C PHE A 187 15.22 2.41 12.52
N TRP A 188 15.56 2.57 13.80
CA TRP A 188 14.56 2.63 14.87
C TRP A 188 13.60 3.82 14.73
N SER A 189 14.12 4.96 14.27
CA SER A 189 13.26 6.13 14.01
C SER A 189 12.28 5.88 12.86
N LEU A 190 12.73 5.24 11.78
CA LEU A 190 11.84 4.83 10.68
C LEU A 190 10.86 3.74 11.12
N PHE A 191 11.32 2.78 11.91
CA PHE A 191 10.47 1.72 12.45
C PHE A 191 9.35 2.28 13.34
N LEU A 192 9.66 3.26 14.20
CA LEU A 192 8.64 3.96 15.01
C LEU A 192 7.64 4.74 14.14
N VAL A 193 8.08 5.30 13.02
CA VAL A 193 7.17 5.90 12.03
C VAL A 193 6.20 4.86 11.47
N TYR A 194 6.66 3.65 11.15
CA TYR A 194 5.78 2.57 10.71
C TYR A 194 4.83 2.10 11.81
N ILE A 195 5.32 1.94 13.04
CA ILE A 195 4.48 1.57 14.18
C ILE A 195 3.37 2.59 14.44
N SER A 196 3.61 3.88 14.16
CA SER A 196 2.61 4.93 14.38
C SER A 196 1.33 4.77 13.55
N ILE A 197 1.32 3.90 12.53
CA ILE A 197 0.12 3.59 11.75
C ILE A 197 -0.76 2.54 12.43
N ILE A 198 -0.22 1.72 13.35
CA ILE A 198 -0.92 0.59 13.96
C ILE A 198 -2.25 1.00 14.62
N PRO A 199 -2.32 2.07 15.43
CA PRO A 199 -3.59 2.48 16.03
C PRO A 199 -4.67 2.78 14.98
N ALA A 200 -4.31 3.43 13.88
CA ALA A 200 -5.25 3.74 12.80
C ALA A 200 -5.68 2.46 12.04
N VAL A 201 -4.77 1.51 11.84
CA VAL A 201 -5.10 0.19 11.27
C VAL A 201 -6.05 -0.59 12.18
N LEU A 202 -5.85 -0.57 13.49
CA LEU A 202 -6.73 -1.22 14.45
C LEU A 202 -8.14 -0.60 14.42
N VAL A 203 -8.24 0.73 14.41
CA VAL A 203 -9.53 1.43 14.28
C VAL A 203 -10.21 1.05 12.97
N TRP A 204 -9.49 1.02 11.86
CA TRP A 204 -10.02 0.60 10.57
C TRP A 204 -10.54 -0.83 10.61
N PHE A 205 -9.75 -1.77 11.16
CA PHE A 205 -10.15 -3.17 11.29
C PHE A 205 -11.43 -3.33 12.13
N LEU A 206 -11.53 -2.63 13.27
CA LEU A 206 -12.71 -2.64 14.12
C LEU A 206 -13.94 -2.09 13.39
N LEU A 207 -13.78 -1.02 12.60
CA LEU A 207 -14.86 -0.46 11.79
C LEU A 207 -15.34 -1.46 10.73
N LEU A 208 -14.42 -2.15 10.05
CA LEU A 208 -14.79 -3.18 9.07
C LEU A 208 -15.55 -4.34 9.74
N MET A 209 -15.09 -4.83 10.89
CA MET A 209 -15.79 -5.89 11.63
C MET A 209 -17.19 -5.45 12.07
N LEU A 210 -17.33 -4.20 12.54
CA LEU A 210 -18.65 -3.66 12.91
C LEU A 210 -19.58 -3.57 11.68
N MET A 211 -19.04 -3.14 10.54
CA MET A 211 -19.82 -3.06 9.31
C MET A 211 -20.24 -4.45 8.82
N GLU A 212 -19.34 -5.44 8.83
CA GLU A 212 -19.68 -6.82 8.48
C GLU A 212 -20.76 -7.40 9.40
N PHE A 213 -20.75 -7.06 10.68
CA PHE A 213 -21.80 -7.48 11.62
C PHE A 213 -23.16 -6.85 11.34
N ILE A 214 -23.18 -5.59 10.82
CA ILE A 214 -24.40 -4.87 10.49
C ILE A 214 -24.94 -5.27 9.11
N ILE A 215 -24.05 -5.60 8.17
CA ILE A 215 -24.39 -5.97 6.80
C ILE A 215 -24.77 -7.45 6.79
N SER A 216 -26.06 -7.73 6.65
CA SER A 216 -26.54 -9.10 6.42
C SER A 216 -26.16 -9.58 5.01
N SER A 217 -26.14 -10.90 4.81
CA SER A 217 -25.87 -11.54 3.52
C SER A 217 -26.84 -11.11 2.38
N GLU A 218 -27.97 -10.53 2.74
CA GLU A 218 -28.98 -10.01 1.80
C GLU A 218 -28.88 -8.47 1.61
N SER A 219 -27.71 -7.89 1.85
CA SER A 219 -27.55 -6.44 1.78
C SER A 219 -27.70 -5.90 0.36
N SER A 220 -28.37 -4.75 0.23
CA SER A 220 -28.56 -4.09 -1.05
C SER A 220 -27.23 -3.63 -1.67
N ILE A 221 -27.18 -3.49 -3.00
CA ILE A 221 -26.01 -2.95 -3.74
C ILE A 221 -25.55 -1.61 -3.14
N ALA A 222 -26.47 -0.78 -2.66
CA ALA A 222 -26.15 0.50 -2.04
C ALA A 222 -25.32 0.35 -0.75
N ILE A 223 -25.64 -0.65 0.08
CA ILE A 223 -24.90 -0.94 1.32
C ILE A 223 -23.50 -1.47 0.98
N ASN A 224 -23.38 -2.35 0.00
CA ASN A 224 -22.09 -2.86 -0.46
C ASN A 224 -21.20 -1.75 -1.04
N LEU A 225 -21.77 -0.83 -1.81
CA LEU A 225 -21.08 0.36 -2.33
C LEU A 225 -20.60 1.28 -1.18
N PHE A 226 -21.43 1.50 -0.18
CA PHE A 226 -21.08 2.31 0.99
C PHE A 226 -19.93 1.67 1.79
N TYR A 227 -19.99 0.36 2.02
CA TYR A 227 -18.91 -0.41 2.65
C TYR A 227 -17.60 -0.26 1.88
N HIS A 228 -17.66 -0.44 0.56
CA HIS A 228 -16.53 -0.28 -0.33
C HIS A 228 -15.93 1.14 -0.23
N PHE A 229 -16.78 2.17 -0.28
CA PHE A 229 -16.36 3.56 -0.15
C PHE A 229 -15.59 3.80 1.16
N ILE A 230 -16.14 3.38 2.29
CA ILE A 230 -15.50 3.55 3.61
C ILE A 230 -14.18 2.79 3.65
N SER A 231 -14.13 1.55 3.21
CA SER A 231 -12.92 0.72 3.19
C SER A 231 -11.81 1.38 2.37
N TYR A 232 -12.14 1.90 1.19
CA TYR A 232 -11.20 2.60 0.32
C TYR A 232 -10.73 3.94 0.92
N ALA A 233 -11.66 4.73 1.45
CA ALA A 233 -11.32 6.01 2.06
C ALA A 233 -10.29 5.83 3.18
N PHE A 234 -10.49 4.86 4.06
CA PHE A 234 -9.54 4.54 5.12
C PHE A 234 -8.21 4.02 4.59
N ALA A 235 -8.22 3.09 3.63
CA ALA A 235 -7.00 2.59 3.03
C ALA A 235 -6.17 3.72 2.40
N PHE A 236 -6.80 4.63 1.67
CA PHE A 236 -6.11 5.79 1.09
C PHE A 236 -5.57 6.75 2.15
N ILE A 237 -6.31 6.99 3.23
CA ILE A 237 -5.81 7.81 4.35
C ILE A 237 -4.55 7.18 4.95
N LEU A 238 -4.54 5.86 5.19
CA LEU A 238 -3.38 5.15 5.73
C LEU A 238 -2.19 5.21 4.78
N TYR A 239 -2.40 4.95 3.49
CA TYR A 239 -1.34 5.03 2.48
C TYR A 239 -0.81 6.46 2.32
N GLY A 240 -1.69 7.45 2.29
CA GLY A 240 -1.31 8.86 2.21
C GLY A 240 -0.52 9.33 3.43
N TYR A 241 -0.92 8.90 4.62
CA TYR A 241 -0.20 9.15 5.85
C TYR A 241 1.21 8.56 5.81
N LEU A 242 1.32 7.28 5.47
CA LEU A 242 2.61 6.60 5.38
C LEU A 242 3.52 7.25 4.32
N ALA A 243 2.98 7.56 3.15
CA ALA A 243 3.71 8.25 2.09
C ALA A 243 4.16 9.65 2.54
N SER A 244 3.36 10.35 3.34
CA SER A 244 3.72 11.64 3.94
C SER A 244 4.91 11.49 4.90
N CYS A 245 4.85 10.50 5.79
CA CYS A 245 5.92 10.21 6.73
C CYS A 245 7.24 9.85 6.03
N LEU A 246 7.18 9.02 4.99
CA LEU A 246 8.36 8.65 4.21
C LEU A 246 8.93 9.84 3.43
N SER A 247 8.07 10.71 2.87
CA SER A 247 8.52 11.93 2.17
C SER A 247 9.19 12.92 3.11
N GLU A 248 8.61 13.17 4.29
CA GLU A 248 9.22 14.06 5.29
C GLU A 248 10.52 13.46 5.84
N SER A 249 10.58 12.16 6.06
CA SER A 249 11.82 11.46 6.44
C SER A 249 12.91 11.62 5.37
N TYR A 250 12.54 11.47 4.10
CA TYR A 250 13.44 11.65 2.97
C TYR A 250 13.97 13.07 2.86
N LYS A 251 13.16 14.11 3.11
CA LYS A 251 13.61 15.51 3.14
C LYS A 251 14.72 15.75 4.17
N VAL A 252 14.66 15.05 5.31
CA VAL A 252 15.66 15.17 6.37
C VAL A 252 16.94 14.42 6.02
N LEU A 253 16.81 13.19 5.49
CA LEU A 253 17.94 12.28 5.27
C LEU A 253 18.58 12.42 3.89
N GLY A 254 17.81 12.83 2.89
CA GLY A 254 18.22 12.93 1.48
C GLY A 254 18.90 14.25 1.10
N LYS A 255 18.91 15.24 1.99
CA LYS A 255 19.64 16.50 1.78
C LYS A 255 21.14 16.23 1.94
N LYS A 256 21.80 15.95 0.84
CA LYS A 256 23.25 16.11 0.65
C LYS A 256 23.51 17.16 -0.41
#